data_cef35b46487b33666916faa44c624c19
#
_entry.id   cef35b46487b33666916faa44c624c19
#
_cell.length_a   1.000
_cell.length_b   1.000
_cell.length_c   1.000
_cell.angle_alpha   90.00
_cell.angle_beta   90.00
_cell.angle_gamma   90.00
#
_symmetry.space_group_name_H-M   'P 1'
#
loop_
_entity.id
_entity.type
_entity.pdbx_description
1 polymer ?
#
loop_
_entity_poly.entity_id
_entity_poly.type
_entity_poly.pdbx_seq_one_letter_code
_entity_poly.pdbx_strand_id
1 'polypeptide(L)'
;RAALERMTYGDERALVDRALAMPASTPLLLVRHGKAVGRASWDGPDPERPVDERGRRQSAAIVPLLAAYGVGHLESSSSLRCLETFAPYAAASGLQVQGRPALSEESAMASDEAVRRVMAGLAEAASGGLPTAVCGHRPVLPTMLAGVGLEPRPLLTGEIVIAHLDADGATVASEV
;
A
#
# COMPACT_ATOMS: atom_id res chain seq x y z
N ARG A 1 -29.73 -1.21 -7.55
CA ARG A 1 -30.97 -1.72 -6.91
C ARG A 1 -31.08 -3.24 -7.07
N ALA A 2 -30.95 -3.82 -8.27
CA ALA A 2 -31.11 -5.26 -8.51
C ALA A 2 -30.07 -6.15 -7.75
N ALA A 3 -28.88 -5.66 -7.42
CA ALA A 3 -27.89 -6.39 -6.62
C ALA A 3 -28.32 -6.49 -5.14
N LEU A 4 -28.93 -5.45 -4.59
CA LEU A 4 -29.42 -5.40 -3.20
C LEU A 4 -30.57 -6.38 -2.94
N GLU A 5 -31.37 -6.68 -3.97
CA GLU A 5 -32.50 -7.62 -3.88
C GLU A 5 -32.07 -9.10 -3.83
N ARG A 6 -30.79 -9.38 -4.17
CA ARG A 6 -30.20 -10.73 -4.17
C ARG A 6 -29.38 -11.03 -2.92
N MET A 7 -29.29 -10.09 -2.00
CA MET A 7 -28.55 -10.28 -0.74
C MET A 7 -29.33 -11.19 0.20
N THR A 8 -28.72 -12.29 0.61
CA THR A 8 -29.36 -13.34 1.39
C THR A 8 -28.84 -13.43 2.83
N TYR A 9 -27.74 -12.75 3.15
CA TYR A 9 -27.20 -12.69 4.51
C TYR A 9 -27.67 -11.41 5.22
N GLY A 10 -28.05 -11.53 6.50
CA GLY A 10 -28.80 -10.49 7.20
C GLY A 10 -28.08 -9.17 7.47
N ASP A 11 -26.76 -9.13 7.38
CA ASP A 11 -25.90 -7.96 7.62
C ASP A 11 -25.33 -7.32 6.35
N GLU A 12 -25.38 -8.00 5.19
CA GLU A 12 -24.89 -7.47 3.91
C GLU A 12 -25.53 -6.13 3.54
N ARG A 13 -26.84 -6.01 3.75
CA ARG A 13 -27.57 -4.78 3.44
C ARG A 13 -27.08 -3.60 4.28
N ALA A 14 -26.88 -3.82 5.59
CA ALA A 14 -26.39 -2.79 6.49
C ALA A 14 -24.94 -2.37 6.14
N LEU A 15 -24.10 -3.31 5.67
CA LEU A 15 -22.75 -3.01 5.19
C LEU A 15 -22.80 -2.14 3.91
N VAL A 16 -23.67 -2.48 2.96
CA VAL A 16 -23.85 -1.68 1.73
C VAL A 16 -24.41 -0.30 2.04
N ASP A 17 -25.43 -0.22 2.90
CA ASP A 17 -26.02 1.06 3.30
C ASP A 17 -24.96 1.96 3.99
N ARG A 18 -24.11 1.38 4.83
CA ARG A 18 -22.95 2.07 5.43
C ARG A 18 -21.94 2.52 4.39
N ALA A 19 -21.59 1.65 3.44
CA ALA A 19 -20.65 1.99 2.36
C ALA A 19 -21.19 3.12 1.46
N LEU A 20 -22.50 3.09 1.15
CA LEU A 20 -23.14 4.13 0.36
C LEU A 20 -23.32 5.47 1.12
N ALA A 21 -23.33 5.43 2.46
CA ALA A 21 -23.39 6.61 3.30
C ALA A 21 -22.01 7.22 3.59
N MET A 22 -20.92 6.51 3.26
CA MET A 22 -19.57 7.06 3.41
C MET A 22 -19.35 8.21 2.43
N PRO A 23 -18.61 9.26 2.84
CA PRO A 23 -18.17 10.29 1.91
C PRO A 23 -17.36 9.69 0.76
N ALA A 24 -17.40 10.32 -0.41
CA ALA A 24 -16.52 9.95 -1.51
C ALA A 24 -15.06 9.99 -1.02
N SER A 25 -14.34 8.92 -1.23
CA SER A 25 -12.96 8.78 -0.76
C SER A 25 -12.12 8.04 -1.79
N THR A 26 -10.82 8.31 -1.77
CA THR A 26 -9.84 7.65 -2.64
C THR A 26 -8.93 6.76 -1.79
N PRO A 27 -8.70 5.51 -2.16
CA PRO A 27 -7.85 4.61 -1.41
C PRO A 27 -6.37 4.91 -1.63
N LEU A 28 -5.62 4.95 -0.52
CA LEU A 28 -4.16 4.91 -0.48
C LEU A 28 -3.74 3.63 0.26
N LEU A 29 -3.12 2.71 -0.46
CA LEU A 29 -2.74 1.39 0.04
C LEU A 29 -1.28 1.40 0.50
N LEU A 30 -1.04 1.17 1.79
CA LEU A 30 0.29 1.05 2.37
C LEU A 30 0.66 -0.42 2.49
N VAL A 31 1.72 -0.83 1.80
CA VAL A 31 2.11 -2.24 1.65
C VAL A 31 3.47 -2.47 2.29
N ARG A 32 3.58 -3.48 3.15
CA ARG A 32 4.90 -4.00 3.50
C ARG A 32 5.39 -4.95 2.41
N HIS A 33 6.62 -4.78 1.95
CA HIS A 33 7.21 -5.66 0.93
C HIS A 33 7.04 -7.15 1.27
N GLY A 34 6.92 -7.99 0.24
CA GLY A 34 6.89 -9.44 0.32
C GLY A 34 8.11 -10.01 1.04
N LYS A 35 8.02 -11.25 1.52
CA LYS A 35 9.13 -11.92 2.18
C LYS A 35 10.37 -11.90 1.29
N ALA A 36 11.45 -11.31 1.77
CA ALA A 36 12.74 -11.28 1.08
C ALA A 36 13.64 -12.46 1.50
N VAL A 37 14.60 -12.80 0.65
CA VAL A 37 15.70 -13.71 0.97
C VAL A 37 16.31 -13.30 2.32
N GLY A 38 16.67 -14.25 3.16
CA GLY A 38 17.27 -13.97 4.48
C GLY A 38 18.60 -13.24 4.35
N ARG A 39 18.87 -12.27 5.25
CA ARG A 39 20.15 -11.54 5.22
C ARG A 39 21.35 -12.47 5.32
N ALA A 40 21.28 -13.54 6.12
CA ALA A 40 22.35 -14.53 6.26
C ALA A 40 22.59 -15.41 5.00
N SER A 41 21.69 -15.35 4.03
CA SER A 41 21.76 -16.12 2.77
C SER A 41 21.92 -15.21 1.55
N TRP A 42 22.30 -13.94 1.78
CA TRP A 42 22.47 -12.94 0.73
C TRP A 42 23.84 -12.27 0.86
N ASP A 43 24.68 -12.42 -0.16
CA ASP A 43 26.06 -11.90 -0.18
C ASP A 43 26.19 -10.52 -0.85
N GLY A 44 25.11 -10.02 -1.47
CA GLY A 44 25.07 -8.73 -2.15
C GLY A 44 24.66 -7.57 -1.22
N PRO A 45 24.62 -6.33 -1.75
CA PRO A 45 24.10 -5.16 -1.03
C PRO A 45 22.65 -5.37 -0.59
N ASP A 46 22.28 -4.94 0.66
CA ASP A 46 20.91 -5.15 1.18
C ASP A 46 19.81 -4.50 0.30
N PRO A 47 20.00 -3.34 -0.35
CA PRO A 47 19.02 -2.80 -1.28
C PRO A 47 18.72 -3.71 -2.49
N GLU A 48 19.66 -4.54 -2.91
CA GLU A 48 19.53 -5.46 -4.05
C GLU A 48 18.95 -6.83 -3.64
N ARG A 49 18.68 -7.05 -2.37
CA ARG A 49 18.15 -8.32 -1.85
C ARG A 49 16.72 -8.54 -2.34
N PRO A 50 16.46 -9.63 -3.12
CA PRO A 50 15.17 -9.88 -3.76
C PRO A 50 14.16 -10.48 -2.80
N VAL A 51 12.90 -10.56 -3.23
CA VAL A 51 11.89 -11.41 -2.58
C VAL A 51 12.25 -12.90 -2.75
N ASP A 52 11.94 -13.71 -1.74
CA ASP A 52 12.05 -15.16 -1.82
C ASP A 52 10.79 -15.78 -2.49
N GLU A 53 10.73 -17.10 -2.54
CA GLU A 53 9.60 -17.85 -3.13
C GLU A 53 8.26 -17.51 -2.43
N ARG A 54 8.26 -17.33 -1.11
CA ARG A 54 7.07 -16.91 -0.37
C ARG A 54 6.70 -15.48 -0.74
N GLY A 55 7.68 -14.58 -0.85
CA GLY A 55 7.47 -13.20 -1.26
C GLY A 55 6.88 -13.10 -2.67
N ARG A 56 7.35 -13.90 -3.62
CA ARG A 56 6.76 -13.96 -4.97
C ARG A 56 5.29 -14.37 -4.94
N ARG A 57 4.93 -15.37 -4.12
CA ARG A 57 3.52 -15.76 -3.93
C ARG A 57 2.69 -14.64 -3.29
N GLN A 58 3.25 -13.93 -2.30
CA GLN A 58 2.59 -12.76 -1.69
C GLN A 58 2.37 -11.65 -2.72
N SER A 59 3.38 -11.33 -3.53
CA SER A 59 3.30 -10.32 -4.61
C SER A 59 2.22 -10.67 -5.65
N ALA A 60 2.09 -11.94 -6.01
CA ALA A 60 1.03 -12.39 -6.90
C ALA A 60 -0.37 -12.31 -6.24
N ALA A 61 -0.45 -12.64 -4.96
CA ALA A 61 -1.72 -12.66 -4.22
C ALA A 61 -2.34 -11.27 -4.02
N ILE A 62 -1.55 -10.18 -4.00
CA ILE A 62 -2.07 -8.82 -3.85
C ILE A 62 -2.62 -8.23 -5.16
N VAL A 63 -2.32 -8.82 -6.32
CA VAL A 63 -2.76 -8.31 -7.64
C VAL A 63 -4.27 -8.07 -7.73
N PRO A 64 -5.15 -9.04 -7.39
CA PRO A 64 -6.59 -8.83 -7.46
C PRO A 64 -7.08 -7.75 -6.49
N LEU A 65 -6.44 -7.57 -5.34
CA LEU A 65 -6.78 -6.52 -4.39
C LEU A 65 -6.45 -5.14 -4.97
N LEU A 66 -5.23 -4.94 -5.48
CA LEU A 66 -4.82 -3.69 -6.11
C LEU A 66 -5.74 -3.33 -7.29
N ALA A 67 -6.15 -4.32 -8.08
CA ALA A 67 -7.10 -4.14 -9.17
C ALA A 67 -8.50 -3.76 -8.68
N ALA A 68 -9.00 -4.39 -7.61
CA ALA A 68 -10.31 -4.10 -7.03
C ALA A 68 -10.41 -2.66 -6.50
N TYR A 69 -9.32 -2.11 -5.95
CA TYR A 69 -9.22 -0.71 -5.51
C TYR A 69 -8.91 0.27 -6.66
N GLY A 70 -8.76 -0.22 -7.88
CA GLY A 70 -8.51 0.60 -9.06
C GLY A 70 -7.17 1.34 -9.00
N VAL A 71 -6.14 0.75 -8.36
CA VAL A 71 -4.84 1.39 -8.21
C VAL A 71 -4.27 1.79 -9.55
N GLY A 72 -4.11 3.10 -9.76
CA GLY A 72 -3.59 3.72 -10.97
C GLY A 72 -2.18 4.30 -10.81
N HIS A 73 -1.63 4.30 -9.59
CA HIS A 73 -0.30 4.82 -9.33
C HIS A 73 0.46 3.93 -8.33
N LEU A 74 1.73 3.63 -8.63
CA LEU A 74 2.58 2.77 -7.84
C LEU A 74 3.85 3.50 -7.41
N GLU A 75 4.01 3.66 -6.10
CA GLU A 75 5.21 4.18 -5.46
C GLU A 75 5.87 3.09 -4.60
N SER A 76 7.17 3.11 -4.49
CA SER A 76 7.90 2.09 -3.75
C SER A 76 9.21 2.63 -3.21
N SER A 77 9.68 2.09 -2.09
CA SER A 77 11.12 2.15 -1.81
C SER A 77 11.92 1.66 -3.03
N SER A 78 13.07 2.27 -3.27
CA SER A 78 13.96 1.86 -4.36
C SER A 78 14.64 0.50 -4.15
N SER A 79 14.48 -0.14 -2.99
CA SER A 79 15.02 -1.49 -2.74
C SER A 79 14.30 -2.55 -3.57
N LEU A 80 15.07 -3.49 -4.13
CA LEU A 80 14.59 -4.50 -5.07
C LEU A 80 13.36 -5.28 -4.55
N ARG A 81 13.38 -5.72 -3.27
CA ARG A 81 12.25 -6.43 -2.66
C ARG A 81 10.94 -5.66 -2.64
N CYS A 82 10.99 -4.33 -2.57
CA CYS A 82 9.80 -3.49 -2.63
C CYS A 82 9.31 -3.34 -4.09
N LEU A 83 10.22 -3.11 -5.03
CA LEU A 83 9.90 -3.04 -6.45
C LEU A 83 9.29 -4.36 -6.94
N GLU A 84 9.89 -5.51 -6.57
CA GLU A 84 9.41 -6.85 -6.92
C GLU A 84 8.04 -7.17 -6.29
N THR A 85 7.69 -6.53 -5.17
CA THR A 85 6.36 -6.70 -4.56
C THR A 85 5.25 -6.19 -5.48
N PHE A 86 5.50 -5.12 -6.21
CA PHE A 86 4.53 -4.57 -7.16
C PHE A 86 4.71 -5.06 -8.60
N ALA A 87 5.82 -5.73 -8.92
CA ALA A 87 6.12 -6.14 -10.29
C ALA A 87 4.99 -6.96 -10.96
N PRO A 88 4.31 -7.93 -10.30
CA PRO A 88 3.21 -8.65 -10.94
C PRO A 88 2.01 -7.77 -11.29
N TYR A 89 1.66 -6.80 -10.43
CA TYR A 89 0.58 -5.87 -10.72
C TYR A 89 0.97 -4.86 -11.80
N ALA A 90 2.19 -4.33 -11.74
CA ALA A 90 2.72 -3.45 -12.77
C ALA A 90 2.69 -4.10 -14.16
N ALA A 91 3.09 -5.38 -14.25
CA ALA A 91 3.02 -6.15 -15.49
C ALA A 91 1.58 -6.35 -15.99
N ALA A 92 0.62 -6.59 -15.09
CA ALA A 92 -0.78 -6.82 -15.44
C ALA A 92 -1.52 -5.53 -15.84
N SER A 93 -1.19 -4.40 -15.21
CA SER A 93 -1.86 -3.11 -15.43
C SER A 93 -1.16 -2.20 -16.44
N GLY A 94 0.08 -2.48 -16.82
CA GLY A 94 0.91 -1.61 -17.65
C GLY A 94 1.49 -0.39 -16.91
N LEU A 95 1.32 -0.31 -15.59
CA LEU A 95 1.83 0.79 -14.77
C LEU A 95 3.35 0.66 -14.56
N GLN A 96 3.99 1.78 -14.27
CA GLN A 96 5.39 1.83 -13.84
C GLN A 96 5.47 1.96 -12.32
N VAL A 97 6.37 1.23 -11.67
CA VAL A 97 6.65 1.40 -10.25
C VAL A 97 7.69 2.51 -10.07
N GLN A 98 7.31 3.59 -9.40
CA GLN A 98 8.23 4.70 -9.12
C GLN A 98 9.02 4.44 -7.84
N GLY A 99 10.34 4.26 -7.98
CA GLY A 99 11.25 4.07 -6.86
C GLY A 99 11.54 5.39 -6.14
N ARG A 100 11.31 5.43 -4.82
CA ARG A 100 11.60 6.57 -3.95
C ARG A 100 12.70 6.21 -2.95
N PRO A 101 13.92 6.71 -3.12
CA PRO A 101 15.01 6.46 -2.14
C PRO A 101 14.64 6.88 -0.72
N ALA A 102 13.82 7.93 -0.57
CA ALA A 102 13.34 8.40 0.74
C ALA A 102 12.57 7.35 1.55
N LEU A 103 12.00 6.32 0.90
CA LEU A 103 11.30 5.22 1.54
C LEU A 103 12.21 4.01 1.84
N SER A 104 13.52 4.09 1.59
CA SER A 104 14.47 3.02 1.95
C SER A 104 14.71 2.96 3.46
N GLU A 105 15.16 1.80 3.95
CA GLU A 105 15.52 1.64 5.36
C GLU A 105 16.61 2.62 5.77
N GLU A 106 17.62 2.81 4.91
CA GLU A 106 18.77 3.67 5.16
C GLU A 106 18.36 5.15 5.25
N SER A 107 17.53 5.61 4.32
CA SER A 107 17.06 7.00 4.31
C SER A 107 16.13 7.30 5.48
N ALA A 108 15.24 6.39 5.84
CA ALA A 108 14.34 6.55 6.98
C ALA A 108 15.08 6.56 8.32
N MET A 109 16.16 5.77 8.45
CA MET A 109 17.03 5.84 9.65
C MET A 109 17.74 7.18 9.78
N ALA A 110 17.96 7.88 8.68
CA ALA A 110 18.58 9.20 8.68
C ALA A 110 17.58 10.34 8.94
N SER A 111 16.35 10.23 8.46
CA SER A 111 15.32 11.28 8.59
C SER A 111 13.91 10.79 8.28
N ASP A 112 13.02 10.83 9.28
CA ASP A 112 11.58 10.64 9.09
C ASP A 112 10.93 11.73 8.24
N GLU A 113 11.52 12.92 8.19
CA GLU A 113 10.97 14.08 7.46
C GLU A 113 10.88 13.82 5.95
N ALA A 114 11.85 13.07 5.39
CA ALA A 114 11.81 12.70 3.97
C ALA A 114 10.63 11.75 3.67
N VAL A 115 10.37 10.80 4.59
CA VAL A 115 9.21 9.89 4.49
C VAL A 115 7.90 10.69 4.59
N ARG A 116 7.78 11.60 5.56
CA ARG A 116 6.57 12.44 5.73
C ARG A 116 6.26 13.26 4.49
N ARG A 117 7.28 13.85 3.84
CA ARG A 117 7.09 14.60 2.59
C ARG A 117 6.57 13.72 1.45
N VAL A 118 7.10 12.50 1.31
CA VAL A 118 6.58 11.55 0.32
C VAL A 118 5.12 11.24 0.62
N MET A 119 4.79 10.91 1.88
CA MET A 119 3.42 10.56 2.26
C MET A 119 2.44 11.73 2.07
N ALA A 120 2.85 12.96 2.38
CA ALA A 120 2.04 14.16 2.13
C ALA A 120 1.72 14.33 0.63
N GLY A 121 2.72 14.17 -0.26
CA GLY A 121 2.50 14.23 -1.71
C GLY A 121 1.59 13.10 -2.22
N LEU A 122 1.67 11.90 -1.63
CA LEU A 122 0.78 10.78 -1.98
C LEU A 122 -0.66 11.02 -1.49
N ALA A 123 -0.83 11.60 -0.30
CA ALA A 123 -2.14 11.98 0.21
C ALA A 123 -2.79 13.07 -0.66
N GLU A 124 -2.02 14.06 -1.09
CA GLU A 124 -2.48 15.08 -2.04
C GLU A 124 -2.89 14.48 -3.39
N ALA A 125 -2.08 13.58 -3.95
CA ALA A 125 -2.43 12.88 -5.19
C ALA A 125 -3.70 12.03 -5.04
N ALA A 126 -3.85 11.32 -3.94
CA ALA A 126 -5.06 10.55 -3.63
C ALA A 126 -6.28 11.46 -3.44
N SER A 127 -6.17 12.61 -2.75
CA SER A 127 -7.28 13.58 -2.62
C SER A 127 -7.75 14.10 -3.99
N GLY A 128 -6.86 14.12 -5.00
CA GLY A 128 -7.19 14.37 -6.39
C GLY A 128 -7.91 13.23 -7.12
N GLY A 129 -8.26 12.13 -6.43
CA GLY A 129 -9.01 11.01 -6.99
C GLY A 129 -8.15 9.93 -7.66
N LEU A 130 -6.83 9.87 -7.39
CA LEU A 130 -5.92 8.87 -7.93
C LEU A 130 -5.63 7.75 -6.92
N PRO A 131 -6.27 6.56 -7.01
CA PRO A 131 -5.97 5.43 -6.16
C PRO A 131 -4.49 5.04 -6.27
N THR A 132 -3.80 5.02 -5.15
CA THR A 132 -2.35 4.86 -5.09
C THR A 132 -1.96 3.72 -4.17
N ALA A 133 -0.94 2.95 -4.53
CA ALA A 133 -0.30 2.00 -3.63
C ALA A 133 1.17 2.37 -3.40
N VAL A 134 1.62 2.29 -2.15
CA VAL A 134 2.99 2.58 -1.75
C VAL A 134 3.60 1.43 -0.95
N CYS A 135 4.78 0.96 -1.38
CA CYS A 135 5.47 -0.14 -0.72
C CYS A 135 6.67 0.35 0.09
N GLY A 136 6.75 -0.10 1.33
CA GLY A 136 7.83 0.24 2.24
C GLY A 136 8.31 -0.92 3.10
N HIS A 137 9.15 -0.58 4.07
CA HIS A 137 9.84 -1.50 4.97
C HIS A 137 9.32 -1.41 6.40
N ARG A 138 9.53 -2.45 7.17
CA ARG A 138 9.14 -2.53 8.58
C ARG A 138 9.52 -1.26 9.41
N PRO A 139 10.75 -0.73 9.35
CA PRO A 139 11.10 0.46 10.13
C PRO A 139 10.51 1.77 9.58
N VAL A 140 10.11 1.81 8.32
CA VAL A 140 9.55 3.00 7.65
C VAL A 140 8.03 3.11 7.81
N LEU A 141 7.35 1.96 7.87
CA LEU A 141 5.88 1.89 7.92
C LEU A 141 5.24 2.68 9.06
N PRO A 142 5.78 2.74 10.29
CA PRO A 142 5.19 3.58 11.33
C PRO A 142 5.06 5.06 10.92
N THR A 143 6.09 5.62 10.30
CA THR A 143 6.08 7.00 9.79
C THR A 143 5.14 7.14 8.58
N MET A 144 5.07 6.12 7.71
CA MET A 144 4.12 6.11 6.59
C MET A 144 2.67 6.10 7.07
N LEU A 145 2.32 5.24 8.04
CA LEU A 145 0.98 5.18 8.64
C LEU A 145 0.61 6.51 9.31
N ALA A 146 1.51 7.04 10.15
CA ALA A 146 1.30 8.34 10.78
C ALA A 146 1.10 9.47 9.76
N GLY A 147 1.77 9.38 8.60
CA GLY A 147 1.68 10.37 7.52
C GLY A 147 0.30 10.45 6.85
N VAL A 148 -0.55 9.45 7.06
CA VAL A 148 -1.96 9.42 6.63
C VAL A 148 -2.94 9.37 7.80
N GLY A 149 -2.50 9.77 9.00
CA GLY A 149 -3.35 9.86 10.18
C GLY A 149 -3.75 8.51 10.79
N LEU A 150 -3.04 7.43 10.46
CA LEU A 150 -3.27 6.11 11.04
C LEU A 150 -2.31 5.83 12.19
N GLU A 151 -2.80 5.07 13.18
CA GLU A 151 -1.96 4.62 14.29
C GLU A 151 -0.81 3.72 13.80
N PRO A 152 0.44 4.02 14.21
CA PRO A 152 1.58 3.20 13.88
C PRO A 152 1.44 1.78 14.42
N ARG A 153 1.59 0.78 13.57
CA ARG A 153 1.57 -0.64 13.94
C ARG A 153 2.52 -1.47 13.09
N PRO A 154 3.00 -2.61 13.57
CA PRO A 154 3.77 -3.53 12.74
C PRO A 154 2.85 -4.21 11.71
N LEU A 155 3.34 -4.33 10.48
CA LEU A 155 2.71 -5.13 9.43
C LEU A 155 3.52 -6.41 9.20
N LEU A 156 2.85 -7.50 8.83
CA LEU A 156 3.49 -8.71 8.31
C LEU A 156 3.96 -8.49 6.87
N THR A 157 4.92 -9.29 6.38
CA THR A 157 5.36 -9.22 4.98
C THR A 157 4.20 -9.51 4.03
N GLY A 158 4.00 -8.63 3.05
CA GLY A 158 2.87 -8.68 2.13
C GLY A 158 1.53 -8.21 2.70
N GLU A 159 1.50 -7.75 3.95
CA GLU A 159 0.31 -7.14 4.55
C GLU A 159 0.08 -5.74 4.01
N ILE A 160 -1.18 -5.37 3.89
CA ILE A 160 -1.66 -4.09 3.36
C ILE A 160 -2.55 -3.43 4.40
N VAL A 161 -2.41 -2.11 4.52
CA VAL A 161 -3.36 -1.22 5.18
C VAL A 161 -3.90 -0.26 4.14
N ILE A 162 -5.19 -0.05 4.13
CA ILE A 162 -5.85 0.84 3.20
C ILE A 162 -6.39 2.03 3.99
N ALA A 163 -5.95 3.23 3.64
CA ALA A 163 -6.51 4.49 4.11
C ALA A 163 -7.45 5.02 3.04
N HIS A 164 -8.68 5.34 3.41
CA HIS A 164 -9.64 6.03 2.55
C HIS A 164 -9.56 7.53 2.83
N LEU A 165 -9.05 8.29 1.87
CA LEU A 165 -8.82 9.73 2.00
C LEU A 165 -9.96 10.50 1.34
N ASP A 166 -10.49 11.51 2.02
CA ASP A 166 -11.43 12.48 1.44
C ASP A 166 -10.73 13.49 0.52
N ALA A 167 -11.49 14.44 0.00
CA ALA A 167 -10.99 15.49 -0.90
C ALA A 167 -9.98 16.45 -0.22
N ASP A 168 -9.94 16.50 1.09
CA ASP A 168 -8.99 17.29 1.88
C ASP A 168 -7.74 16.49 2.27
N GLY A 169 -7.67 15.20 1.89
CA GLY A 169 -6.58 14.28 2.21
C GLY A 169 -6.66 13.71 3.62
N ALA A 170 -7.76 13.90 4.33
CA ALA A 170 -7.97 13.32 5.65
C ALA A 170 -8.46 11.86 5.54
N THR A 171 -7.95 10.99 6.38
CA THR A 171 -8.41 9.59 6.46
C THR A 171 -9.78 9.52 7.11
N VAL A 172 -10.80 9.11 6.37
CA VAL A 172 -12.19 8.94 6.82
C VAL A 172 -12.54 7.50 7.19
N ALA A 173 -11.77 6.53 6.71
CA ALA A 173 -11.90 5.11 7.05
C ALA A 173 -10.57 4.37 6.79
N SER A 174 -10.40 3.20 7.39
CA SER A 174 -9.27 2.31 7.11
C SER A 174 -9.67 0.85 7.15
N GLU A 175 -8.94 0.03 6.39
CA GLU A 175 -9.09 -1.43 6.31
C GLU A 175 -7.73 -2.12 6.48
N VAL A 176 -7.79 -3.40 6.87
CA VAL A 176 -6.60 -4.26 7.10
C VAL A 176 -6.79 -5.61 6.43
#